data_bbb96b71f21e7be042dcb16ae6704c74
#
_entry.id   bbb96b71f21e7be042dcb16ae6704c74
#
_cell.length_a   1.000
_cell.length_b   1.000
_cell.length_c   1.000
_cell.angle_alpha   90.00
_cell.angle_beta   90.00
_cell.angle_gamma   90.00
#
_symmetry.space_group_name_H-M   'P 1'
#
loop_
_entity.id
_entity.type
_entity.pdbx_description
1 polymer ?
#
loop_
_entity_poly.entity_id
_entity_poly.type
_entity_poly.pdbx_seq_one_letter_code
_entity_poly.pdbx_strand_id
1 'polypeptide(L)'
;MSYRIARGEMGVLTFEPYKSQLLPLWRFKTSEIARESSRILWEQFEKYGTQGDFVGMDMSRKFIQMGMTRAKRYANHKGGKKYEKQADGEEGPKKELPKSGAHKDKEEKEESSRIFREVWERCKADDTYLRLKDEFLKEQKEWDKHGSKKAKG
;
A
#
# COMPACT_ATOMS: atom_id res chain seq x y z
N MET A 1 3.22 11.89 17.75
CA MET A 1 2.55 11.43 16.53
C MET A 1 2.84 9.97 16.32
N SER A 2 1.79 9.16 16.27
CA SER A 2 1.93 7.70 16.16
C SER A 2 2.09 7.21 14.73
N TYR A 3 1.58 7.96 13.76
CA TYR A 3 1.68 7.57 12.35
C TYR A 3 3.04 7.91 11.78
N ARG A 4 3.63 6.97 11.05
CA ARG A 4 4.91 7.14 10.37
C ARG A 4 4.78 6.82 8.89
N ILE A 5 5.44 7.63 8.06
CA ILE A 5 5.52 7.35 6.62
C ILE A 5 6.51 6.22 6.42
N ALA A 6 6.08 5.16 5.75
CA ALA A 6 6.93 4.03 5.41
C ALA A 6 6.98 3.84 3.90
N ARG A 7 8.10 3.31 3.40
CA ARG A 7 8.27 3.01 1.97
C ARG A 7 7.36 1.89 1.50
N GLY A 8 7.05 0.94 2.37
CA GLY A 8 6.24 -0.21 2.05
C GLY A 8 4.81 -0.08 2.50
N GLU A 9 4.23 -1.22 2.75
CA GLU A 9 2.81 -1.39 3.10
C GLU A 9 2.62 -1.58 4.61
N MET A 10 3.69 -1.46 5.38
CA MET A 10 3.65 -1.71 6.82
C MET A 10 2.69 -0.76 7.54
N GLY A 11 1.90 -1.32 8.42
CA GLY A 11 0.96 -0.58 9.24
C GLY A 11 -0.36 -0.26 8.56
N VAL A 12 -0.48 -0.48 7.24
CA VAL A 12 -1.71 -0.16 6.50
C VAL A 12 -2.91 -0.95 6.99
N LEU A 13 -2.70 -2.17 7.44
CA LEU A 13 -3.76 -3.05 7.93
C LEU A 13 -4.04 -2.90 9.43
N THR A 14 -3.36 -1.98 10.12
CA THR A 14 -3.51 -1.80 11.56
C THR A 14 -3.92 -0.39 11.97
N PHE A 15 -3.88 0.58 11.06
CA PHE A 15 -4.10 1.98 11.39
C PHE A 15 -5.55 2.40 11.13
N GLU A 16 -6.32 2.54 12.21
CA GLU A 16 -7.73 2.95 12.15
C GLU A 16 -7.88 4.47 12.32
N PRO A 17 -8.95 5.10 11.82
CA PRO A 17 -10.11 4.49 11.12
C PRO A 17 -9.91 4.22 9.63
N TYR A 18 -8.73 4.52 9.11
CA TYR A 18 -8.44 4.47 7.67
C TYR A 18 -8.55 3.08 7.09
N LYS A 19 -8.07 2.08 7.81
CA LYS A 19 -8.19 0.68 7.39
C LYS A 19 -9.65 0.31 7.13
N SER A 20 -10.54 0.62 8.06
CA SER A 20 -11.96 0.27 7.93
C SER A 20 -12.65 1.02 6.80
N GLN A 21 -12.18 2.22 6.46
CA GLN A 21 -12.72 3.02 5.36
C GLN A 21 -12.19 2.55 4.00
N LEU A 22 -10.93 2.16 3.92
CA LEU A 22 -10.24 1.89 2.66
C LEU A 22 -10.23 0.42 2.26
N LEU A 23 -10.11 -0.50 3.22
CA LEU A 23 -10.01 -1.93 2.94
C LEU A 23 -11.17 -2.48 2.08
N PRO A 24 -12.44 -2.13 2.34
CA PRO A 24 -13.54 -2.62 1.52
C PRO A 24 -13.49 -2.15 0.06
N LEU A 25 -12.79 -1.05 -0.21
CA LEU A 25 -12.67 -0.47 -1.55
C LEU A 25 -11.54 -1.12 -2.37
N TRP A 26 -10.64 -1.83 -1.70
CA TRP A 26 -9.43 -2.40 -2.28
C TRP A 26 -9.71 -3.78 -2.86
N ARG A 27 -9.73 -3.88 -4.18
CA ARG A 27 -10.03 -5.12 -4.93
C ARG A 27 -9.20 -5.20 -6.19
N PHE A 28 -8.74 -6.39 -6.55
CA PHE A 28 -7.91 -6.58 -7.74
C PHE A 28 -8.11 -7.95 -8.43
N LYS A 29 -9.28 -8.54 -8.28
CA LYS A 29 -9.57 -9.88 -8.83
C LYS A 29 -9.43 -9.92 -10.35
N THR A 30 -9.93 -8.91 -11.04
CA THR A 30 -9.80 -8.76 -12.50
C THR A 30 -9.27 -7.37 -12.82
N SER A 31 -8.83 -7.15 -14.07
CA SER A 31 -8.36 -5.83 -14.50
C SER A 31 -9.48 -4.79 -14.44
N GLU A 32 -10.70 -5.19 -14.77
CA GLU A 32 -11.87 -4.31 -14.68
C GLU A 32 -12.15 -3.90 -13.24
N ILE A 33 -12.13 -4.87 -12.31
CA ILE A 33 -12.29 -4.62 -10.87
C ILE A 33 -11.16 -3.76 -10.35
N ALA A 34 -9.92 -4.02 -10.77
CA ALA A 34 -8.75 -3.22 -10.39
C ALA A 34 -8.88 -1.76 -10.85
N ARG A 35 -9.38 -1.54 -12.06
CA ARG A 35 -9.61 -0.19 -12.60
C ARG A 35 -10.62 0.56 -11.74
N GLU A 36 -11.72 -0.06 -11.41
CA GLU A 36 -12.75 0.53 -10.55
C GLU A 36 -12.23 0.78 -9.14
N SER A 37 -11.55 -0.20 -8.55
CA SER A 37 -10.97 -0.07 -7.20
C SER A 37 -9.95 1.05 -7.13
N SER A 38 -9.02 1.11 -8.09
CA SER A 38 -7.99 2.15 -8.12
C SER A 38 -8.60 3.54 -8.30
N ARG A 39 -9.66 3.65 -9.11
CA ARG A 39 -10.40 4.90 -9.31
C ARG A 39 -11.05 5.37 -7.99
N ILE A 40 -11.71 4.48 -7.28
CA ILE A 40 -12.36 4.80 -6.01
C ILE A 40 -11.32 5.18 -4.95
N LEU A 41 -10.21 4.46 -4.88
CA LEU A 41 -9.13 4.78 -3.95
C LEU A 41 -8.48 6.13 -4.27
N TRP A 42 -8.35 6.48 -5.55
CA TRP A 42 -7.90 7.80 -5.97
C TRP A 42 -8.87 8.89 -5.53
N GLU A 43 -10.18 8.67 -5.65
CA GLU A 43 -11.19 9.61 -5.17
C GLU A 43 -11.08 9.82 -3.66
N GLN A 44 -10.85 8.76 -2.89
CA GLN A 44 -10.61 8.88 -1.45
C GLN A 44 -9.34 9.66 -1.15
N PHE A 45 -8.26 9.41 -1.91
CA PHE A 45 -7.02 10.14 -1.80
C PHE A 45 -7.26 11.65 -1.99
N GLU A 46 -7.98 12.02 -3.02
CA GLU A 46 -8.32 13.43 -3.28
C GLU A 46 -9.19 14.03 -2.18
N LYS A 47 -10.18 13.28 -1.71
CA LYS A 47 -11.07 13.70 -0.62
C LYS A 47 -10.31 14.00 0.66
N TYR A 48 -9.39 13.12 1.05
CA TYR A 48 -8.54 13.37 2.21
C TYR A 48 -7.68 14.61 1.99
N GLY A 49 -7.20 14.83 0.77
CA GLY A 49 -6.42 16.02 0.41
C GLY A 49 -7.21 17.31 0.60
N THR A 50 -8.49 17.35 0.21
CA THR A 50 -9.34 18.53 0.40
C THR A 50 -9.62 18.81 1.88
N GLN A 51 -9.56 17.78 2.72
CA GLN A 51 -9.73 17.89 4.16
C GLN A 51 -8.42 18.22 4.89
N GLY A 52 -7.30 18.29 4.18
CA GLY A 52 -5.99 18.49 4.78
C GLY A 52 -5.51 17.27 5.58
N ASP A 53 -6.09 16.10 5.34
CA ASP A 53 -5.78 14.87 6.05
C ASP A 53 -4.67 14.09 5.31
N PHE A 54 -3.42 14.39 5.66
CA PHE A 54 -2.27 13.71 5.06
C PHE A 54 -2.26 12.22 5.35
N VAL A 55 -2.61 11.80 6.57
CA VAL A 55 -2.62 10.38 6.95
C VAL A 55 -3.58 9.60 6.05
N GLY A 56 -4.76 10.15 5.80
CA GLY A 56 -5.72 9.55 4.87
C GLY A 56 -5.18 9.43 3.46
N MET A 57 -4.52 10.48 2.96
CA MET A 57 -3.88 10.46 1.64
C MET A 57 -2.81 9.38 1.57
N ASP A 58 -1.92 9.33 2.57
CA ASP A 58 -0.82 8.36 2.58
C ASP A 58 -1.32 6.92 2.72
N MET A 59 -2.35 6.70 3.52
CA MET A 59 -2.98 5.38 3.64
C MET A 59 -3.64 4.94 2.33
N SER A 60 -4.29 5.86 1.62
CA SER A 60 -4.85 5.57 0.29
C SER A 60 -3.75 5.19 -0.69
N ARG A 61 -2.64 5.93 -0.70
CA ARG A 61 -1.46 5.59 -1.51
C ARG A 61 -0.94 4.19 -1.19
N LYS A 62 -0.85 3.84 0.08
CA LYS A 62 -0.37 2.52 0.51
C LYS A 62 -1.29 1.40 0.03
N PHE A 63 -2.61 1.58 0.08
CA PHE A 63 -3.54 0.59 -0.46
C PHE A 63 -3.40 0.42 -1.97
N ILE A 64 -3.20 1.52 -2.69
CA ILE A 64 -2.97 1.48 -4.14
C ILE A 64 -1.66 0.74 -4.43
N GLN A 65 -0.59 1.05 -3.70
CA GLN A 65 0.69 0.35 -3.83
C GLN A 65 0.54 -1.15 -3.54
N MET A 66 -0.20 -1.50 -2.51
CA MET A 66 -0.45 -2.89 -2.15
C MET A 66 -1.25 -3.63 -3.24
N GLY A 67 -2.18 -2.94 -3.91
CA GLY A 67 -2.87 -3.48 -5.07
C GLY A 67 -1.91 -3.85 -6.19
N MET A 68 -0.95 -2.96 -6.47
CA MET A 68 0.10 -3.20 -7.45
C MET A 68 0.96 -4.41 -7.08
N THR A 69 1.49 -4.44 -5.86
CA THR A 69 2.42 -5.50 -5.44
C THR A 69 1.73 -6.85 -5.30
N ARG A 70 0.50 -6.89 -4.80
CA ARG A 70 -0.27 -8.14 -4.68
C ARG A 70 -0.69 -8.70 -6.03
N ALA A 71 -1.15 -7.85 -6.94
CA ALA A 71 -1.50 -8.28 -8.31
C ALA A 71 -0.25 -8.83 -9.02
N LYS A 72 0.91 -8.21 -8.84
CA LYS A 72 2.18 -8.69 -9.41
C LYS A 72 2.56 -10.05 -8.84
N ARG A 73 2.36 -10.27 -7.55
CA ARG A 73 2.59 -11.56 -6.91
C ARG A 73 1.71 -12.66 -7.54
N TYR A 74 0.42 -12.38 -7.75
CA TYR A 74 -0.48 -13.34 -8.38
C TYR A 74 -0.14 -13.59 -9.86
N ALA A 75 0.42 -12.59 -10.54
CA ALA A 75 0.89 -12.77 -11.93
C ALA A 75 2.12 -13.68 -11.99
N ASN A 76 3.05 -13.53 -11.06
CA ASN A 76 4.31 -14.29 -11.05
C ASN A 76 4.19 -15.64 -10.36
N HIS A 77 3.24 -15.82 -9.44
CA HIS A 77 3.09 -17.03 -8.65
C HIS A 77 1.62 -17.44 -8.63
N LYS A 78 1.30 -18.56 -9.25
CA LYS A 78 -0.06 -19.09 -9.30
C LYS A 78 -0.64 -19.18 -7.87
N GLY A 79 -1.83 -18.62 -7.65
CA GLY A 79 -2.46 -18.60 -6.34
C GLY A 79 -1.82 -17.63 -5.35
N GLY A 80 -0.90 -16.77 -5.79
CA GLY A 80 -0.24 -15.77 -4.95
C GLY A 80 0.80 -16.32 -4.00
N LYS A 81 1.15 -17.61 -4.11
CA LYS A 81 2.14 -18.25 -3.23
C LYS A 81 3.55 -17.97 -3.73
N LYS A 82 4.34 -17.26 -2.95
CA LYS A 82 5.74 -16.97 -3.25
C LYS A 82 6.68 -18.00 -2.64
N TYR A 83 6.31 -18.61 -1.52
CA TYR A 83 7.15 -19.53 -0.77
C TYR A 83 6.52 -20.89 -0.61
N GLU A 84 7.36 -21.93 -0.59
CA GLU A 84 6.93 -23.28 -0.31
C GLU A 84 6.47 -23.41 1.16
N LYS A 85 5.39 -24.16 1.39
CA LYS A 85 4.91 -24.43 2.73
C LYS A 85 5.91 -25.37 3.43
N GLN A 86 6.41 -24.94 4.60
CA GLN A 86 7.30 -25.77 5.39
C GLN A 86 6.51 -26.88 6.11
N ALA A 87 7.11 -28.06 6.20
CA ALA A 87 6.56 -29.14 7.02
C ALA A 87 6.69 -28.81 8.49
N ASP A 88 5.82 -29.38 9.32
CA ASP A 88 5.87 -29.20 10.77
C ASP A 88 7.24 -29.64 11.32
N GLY A 89 7.85 -28.75 12.08
CA GLY A 89 9.15 -29.00 12.69
C GLY A 89 10.37 -28.66 11.84
N GLU A 90 10.18 -28.24 10.60
CA GLU A 90 11.29 -27.76 9.78
C GLU A 90 11.70 -26.36 10.22
N GLU A 91 13.01 -26.19 10.46
CA GLU A 91 13.63 -24.92 10.75
C GLU A 91 14.43 -24.44 9.54
N GLY A 92 14.53 -23.13 9.38
CA GLY A 92 15.32 -22.50 8.33
C GLY A 92 14.51 -21.61 7.40
N PRO A 93 15.18 -20.96 6.43
CA PRO A 93 14.49 -20.06 5.50
C PRO A 93 13.53 -20.83 4.60
N LYS A 94 12.36 -20.24 4.32
CA LYS A 94 11.41 -20.81 3.38
C LYS A 94 11.99 -20.77 1.96
N LYS A 95 11.82 -21.86 1.24
CA LYS A 95 12.20 -21.89 -0.17
C LYS A 95 11.22 -21.07 -0.98
N GLU A 96 11.74 -20.21 -1.83
CA GLU A 96 10.93 -19.48 -2.79
C GLU A 96 10.45 -20.44 -3.88
N LEU A 97 9.14 -20.43 -4.15
CA LEU A 97 8.57 -21.20 -5.24
C LEU A 97 8.99 -20.61 -6.58
N PRO A 98 9.23 -21.45 -7.61
CA PRO A 98 9.53 -20.93 -8.94
C PRO A 98 8.41 -20.03 -9.43
N LYS A 99 8.78 -18.98 -10.16
CA LYS A 99 7.79 -18.13 -10.81
C LYS A 99 7.02 -18.98 -11.82
N SER A 100 5.69 -18.87 -11.79
CA SER A 100 4.85 -19.54 -12.75
C SER A 100 5.12 -19.01 -14.15
N GLY A 101 5.19 -19.91 -15.13
CA GLY A 101 5.17 -19.55 -16.53
C GLY A 101 3.82 -18.94 -16.91
N ALA A 102 3.48 -18.98 -18.20
CA ALA A 102 2.15 -18.54 -18.63
C ALA A 102 1.08 -19.39 -17.95
N HIS A 103 0.15 -18.73 -17.25
CA HIS A 103 -1.02 -19.34 -16.67
C HIS A 103 -2.25 -18.48 -16.98
N LYS A 104 -3.44 -19.06 -16.80
CA LYS A 104 -4.71 -18.47 -17.26
C LYS A 104 -4.92 -17.03 -16.79
N ASP A 105 -4.49 -16.71 -15.57
CA ASP A 105 -4.75 -15.39 -14.96
C ASP A 105 -3.55 -14.45 -15.03
N LYS A 106 -2.43 -14.87 -15.61
CA LYS A 106 -1.19 -14.08 -15.57
C LYS A 106 -1.35 -12.71 -16.24
N GLU A 107 -1.86 -12.67 -17.46
CA GLU A 107 -2.04 -11.42 -18.19
C GLU A 107 -3.03 -10.51 -17.49
N GLU A 108 -4.10 -11.05 -16.95
CA GLU A 108 -5.11 -10.33 -16.21
C GLU A 108 -4.51 -9.69 -14.95
N LYS A 109 -3.68 -10.42 -14.23
CA LYS A 109 -3.02 -9.91 -13.01
C LYS A 109 -1.92 -8.90 -13.32
N GLU A 110 -1.20 -9.07 -14.41
CA GLU A 110 -0.22 -8.09 -14.86
C GLU A 110 -0.89 -6.78 -15.24
N GLU A 111 -2.03 -6.84 -15.92
CA GLU A 111 -2.83 -5.66 -16.25
C GLU A 111 -3.34 -4.96 -14.99
N SER A 112 -3.87 -5.72 -14.03
CA SER A 112 -4.31 -5.19 -12.74
C SER A 112 -3.18 -4.45 -12.02
N SER A 113 -1.98 -5.05 -12.01
CA SER A 113 -0.80 -4.43 -11.40
C SER A 113 -0.45 -3.11 -12.09
N ARG A 114 -0.49 -3.08 -13.42
CA ARG A 114 -0.21 -1.87 -14.21
C ARG A 114 -1.20 -0.76 -13.90
N ILE A 115 -2.47 -1.08 -13.80
CA ILE A 115 -3.54 -0.13 -13.48
C ILE A 115 -3.28 0.52 -12.12
N PHE A 116 -2.99 -0.26 -11.08
CA PHE A 116 -2.67 0.28 -9.77
C PHE A 116 -1.38 1.09 -9.78
N ARG A 117 -0.39 0.66 -10.55
CA ARG A 117 0.88 1.37 -10.67
C ARG A 117 0.71 2.78 -11.24
N GLU A 118 -0.10 2.95 -12.26
CA GLU A 118 -0.37 4.26 -12.85
C GLU A 118 -0.98 5.20 -11.81
N VAL A 119 -1.94 4.73 -11.04
CA VAL A 119 -2.59 5.53 -9.99
C VAL A 119 -1.60 5.82 -8.85
N TRP A 120 -0.77 4.86 -8.47
CA TRP A 120 0.28 5.04 -7.46
C TRP A 120 1.27 6.14 -7.86
N GLU A 121 1.71 6.14 -9.11
CA GLU A 121 2.58 7.19 -9.63
C GLU A 121 1.92 8.57 -9.55
N ARG A 122 0.62 8.65 -9.85
CA ARG A 122 -0.16 9.89 -9.73
C ARG A 122 -0.22 10.39 -8.28
N CYS A 123 -0.42 9.48 -7.32
CA CYS A 123 -0.42 9.83 -5.89
C CYS A 123 0.91 10.46 -5.48
N LYS A 124 2.01 9.85 -5.87
CA LYS A 124 3.36 10.33 -5.50
C LYS A 124 3.69 11.69 -6.12
N ALA A 125 3.10 12.00 -7.26
CA ALA A 125 3.34 13.26 -7.96
C ALA A 125 2.32 14.36 -7.63
N ASP A 126 1.29 14.06 -6.85
CA ASP A 126 0.22 15.00 -6.53
C ASP A 126 0.74 16.16 -5.68
N ASP A 127 0.44 17.39 -6.10
CA ASP A 127 0.95 18.60 -5.43
C ASP A 127 0.45 18.75 -4.00
N THR A 128 -0.82 18.46 -3.76
CA THR A 128 -1.42 18.51 -2.42
C THR A 128 -0.76 17.48 -1.50
N TYR A 129 -0.57 16.26 -2.00
CA TYR A 129 0.11 15.20 -1.26
C TYR A 129 1.53 15.61 -0.88
N LEU A 130 2.30 16.15 -1.83
CA LEU A 130 3.68 16.57 -1.59
C LEU A 130 3.75 17.71 -0.56
N ARG A 131 2.85 18.68 -0.66
CA ARG A 131 2.77 19.78 0.28
C ARG A 131 2.44 19.32 1.71
N LEU A 132 1.40 18.51 1.84
CA LEU A 132 0.98 17.98 3.15
C LEU A 132 2.02 17.02 3.72
N LYS A 133 2.70 16.27 2.88
CA LYS A 133 3.81 15.39 3.30
C LYS A 133 4.95 16.20 3.92
N ASP A 134 5.34 17.29 3.28
CA ASP A 134 6.40 18.18 3.78
C ASP A 134 6.02 18.77 5.14
N GLU A 135 4.80 19.29 5.26
CA GLU A 135 4.27 19.82 6.52
C GLU A 135 4.25 18.76 7.62
N PHE A 136 3.80 17.55 7.29
CA PHE A 136 3.74 16.42 8.22
C PHE A 136 5.12 16.02 8.72
N LEU A 137 6.10 15.95 7.83
CA LEU A 137 7.48 15.60 8.18
C LEU A 137 8.11 16.65 9.09
N LYS A 138 7.82 17.92 8.88
CA LYS A 138 8.28 19.00 9.73
C LYS A 138 7.67 18.89 11.13
N GLU A 139 6.38 18.65 11.22
CA GLU A 139 5.68 18.47 12.51
C GLU A 139 6.20 17.24 13.25
N GLN A 140 6.43 16.14 12.54
CA GLN A 140 6.96 14.91 13.12
C GLN A 140 8.37 15.11 13.68
N LYS A 141 9.20 15.84 12.95
CA LYS A 141 10.56 16.17 13.38
C LYS A 141 10.54 17.01 14.66
N GLU A 142 9.66 18.00 14.74
CA GLU A 142 9.48 18.81 15.94
C GLU A 142 9.00 17.96 17.12
N TRP A 143 8.01 17.11 16.88
CA TRP A 143 7.47 16.23 17.91
C TRP A 143 8.53 15.25 18.45
N ASP A 144 9.32 14.64 17.58
CA ASP A 144 10.41 13.73 17.96
C ASP A 144 11.47 14.46 18.81
N LYS A 145 11.81 15.67 18.43
CA LYS A 145 12.75 16.51 19.16
C LYS A 145 12.27 16.80 20.58
N HIS A 146 10.98 17.18 20.74
CA HIS A 146 10.39 17.43 22.05
C HIS A 146 10.23 16.13 22.86
N GLY A 147 9.80 15.05 22.24
CA GLY A 147 9.68 13.73 22.86
C GLY A 147 11.02 13.22 23.38
N SER A 148 12.08 13.37 22.60
CA SER A 148 13.44 12.99 22.99
C SER A 148 13.94 13.77 24.19
N LYS A 149 13.68 15.08 24.27
CA LYS A 149 14.02 15.92 25.42
C LYS A 149 13.29 15.51 26.69
N LYS A 150 11.99 15.16 26.56
CA LYS A 150 11.19 14.68 27.70
C LYS A 150 11.68 13.33 28.20
N ALA A 151 12.12 12.45 27.31
CA ALA A 151 12.63 11.13 27.68
C ALA A 151 13.96 11.19 28.45
N LYS A 152 14.73 12.28 28.31
CA LYS A 152 16.00 12.49 28.97
C LYS A 152 15.88 13.26 30.29
N GLY A 153 14.70 13.78 30.55
CA GLY A 153 14.43 14.60 31.75
C GLY A 153 14.10 13.82 33.01
#